data_652f80a3c092720076fc62b069b9837a
#
_entry.id   652f80a3c092720076fc62b069b9837a
#
_cell.length_a   1.000
_cell.length_b   1.000
_cell.length_c   1.000
_cell.angle_alpha   90.00
_cell.angle_beta   90.00
_cell.angle_gamma   90.00
#
_symmetry.space_group_name_H-M   'P 1'
#
loop_
_entity.id
_entity.type
_entity.pdbx_description
1 polymer ?
#
loop_
_entity_poly.entity_id
_entity_poly.type
_entity_poly.pdbx_seq_one_letter_code
_entity_poly.pdbx_strand_id
1 'polypeptide(L)'
;LASRIIPLVPLAVEHRLGDAIDRNIHGRLDSQHLGAAFACGTAPSEAAGRAALDKLVGKLEAVAALPFPLHVEVVRRAEPNAMALPGGHVYVDDGLIAKAQTPDELAGVLAHEMGHVAHRDGTRTVVQTAGLSFLFGMMLGDFVGGGAVVIAARTVLKSSYSRRVEAAADAYSVNLMAKAGGDPHALAAILKRIVGDKNEGVKLLLDHPETKDRIAAIDAVAVAGTPVPLLDAADWSALKQICAPLPASATGNATAH
;
A
#
# COMPACT_ATOMS: atom_id res chain seq x y z
N LEU A 1 20.22 -6.32 -14.66
CA LEU A 1 21.15 -5.32 -14.12
C LEU A 1 20.64 -4.76 -12.79
N ALA A 2 19.40 -4.26 -12.74
CA ALA A 2 18.80 -3.65 -11.53
C ALA A 2 18.85 -4.57 -10.30
N SER A 3 18.53 -5.87 -10.45
CA SER A 3 18.53 -6.83 -9.34
C SER A 3 19.90 -6.98 -8.63
N ARG A 4 21.00 -6.66 -9.31
CA ARG A 4 22.35 -6.69 -8.73
C ARG A 4 22.74 -5.35 -8.10
N ILE A 5 22.04 -4.27 -8.46
CA ILE A 5 22.37 -2.91 -8.03
C ILE A 5 21.56 -2.53 -6.78
N ILE A 6 20.29 -2.96 -6.71
CA ILE A 6 19.41 -2.62 -5.58
C ILE A 6 20.02 -2.95 -4.21
N PRO A 7 20.69 -4.11 -3.99
CA PRO A 7 21.34 -4.38 -2.72
C PRO A 7 22.46 -3.38 -2.35
N LEU A 8 23.01 -2.68 -3.33
CA LEU A 8 24.07 -1.68 -3.14
C LEU A 8 23.52 -0.27 -2.83
N VAL A 9 22.21 -0.06 -3.02
CA VAL A 9 21.56 1.21 -2.67
C VAL A 9 21.42 1.29 -1.15
N PRO A 10 22.06 2.27 -0.48
CA PRO A 10 21.94 2.43 0.95
C PRO A 10 20.49 2.68 1.35
N LEU A 11 20.05 2.06 2.46
CA LEU A 11 18.68 2.21 2.95
C LEU A 11 18.32 3.69 3.23
N ALA A 12 19.27 4.48 3.74
CA ALA A 12 19.06 5.91 3.95
C ALA A 12 18.79 6.70 2.66
N VAL A 13 19.33 6.26 1.51
CA VAL A 13 19.06 6.87 0.20
C VAL A 13 17.66 6.50 -0.26
N GLU A 14 17.26 5.25 -0.08
CA GLU A 14 15.91 4.80 -0.40
C GLU A 14 14.85 5.47 0.46
N HIS A 15 15.10 5.64 1.76
CA HIS A 15 14.20 6.35 2.66
C HIS A 15 13.98 7.80 2.18
N ARG A 16 15.07 8.53 1.89
CA ARG A 16 14.96 9.91 1.34
C ARG A 16 14.23 9.97 0.00
N LEU A 17 14.42 8.95 -0.85
CA LEU A 17 13.66 8.82 -2.09
C LEU A 17 12.17 8.64 -1.80
N GLY A 18 11.84 7.75 -0.87
CA GLY A 18 10.47 7.52 -0.42
C GLY A 18 9.80 8.80 0.06
N ASP A 19 10.44 9.52 0.99
CA ASP A 19 9.93 10.81 1.52
C ASP A 19 9.72 11.86 0.42
N ALA A 20 10.61 11.91 -0.58
CA ALA A 20 10.48 12.85 -1.68
C ALA A 20 9.33 12.49 -2.63
N ILE A 21 9.16 11.19 -2.90
CA ILE A 21 8.04 10.66 -3.70
C ILE A 21 6.73 10.88 -2.96
N ASP A 22 6.67 10.55 -1.67
CA ASP A 22 5.53 10.71 -0.79
C ASP A 22 4.97 12.14 -0.83
N ARG A 23 5.80 13.14 -0.55
CA ARG A 23 5.41 14.56 -0.64
C ARG A 23 4.87 14.95 -2.01
N ASN A 24 5.37 14.35 -3.09
CA ASN A 24 4.93 14.66 -4.45
C ASN A 24 3.62 13.93 -4.80
N ILE A 25 3.44 12.71 -4.33
CA ILE A 25 2.28 11.87 -4.63
C ILE A 25 1.06 12.34 -3.85
N HIS A 26 1.20 12.71 -2.58
CA HIS A 26 0.10 13.13 -1.73
C HIS A 26 -0.80 14.18 -2.42
N GLY A 27 -0.21 15.27 -2.92
CA GLY A 27 -0.97 16.28 -3.65
C GLY A 27 -1.55 15.84 -5.00
N ARG A 28 -1.03 14.75 -5.59
CA ARG A 28 -1.56 14.19 -6.85
C ARG A 28 -2.71 13.21 -6.62
N LEU A 29 -2.71 12.53 -5.48
CA LEU A 29 -3.78 11.61 -5.10
C LEU A 29 -5.02 12.37 -4.63
N ASP A 30 -4.83 13.54 -4.02
CA ASP A 30 -5.92 14.45 -3.61
C ASP A 30 -6.52 15.20 -4.81
N SER A 31 -7.18 14.46 -5.69
CA SER A 31 -7.84 15.01 -6.87
C SER A 31 -9.06 15.89 -6.55
N GLN A 32 -9.60 15.76 -5.33
CA GLN A 32 -10.73 16.56 -4.85
C GLN A 32 -10.28 17.80 -4.07
N HIS A 33 -8.97 18.02 -3.91
CA HIS A 33 -8.38 19.15 -3.18
C HIS A 33 -8.88 19.27 -1.73
N LEU A 34 -9.01 18.13 -1.05
CA LEU A 34 -9.47 18.03 0.34
C LEU A 34 -8.45 18.55 1.35
N GLY A 35 -7.18 18.70 0.93
CA GLY A 35 -6.11 19.20 1.78
C GLY A 35 -5.90 18.30 3.01
N ALA A 36 -5.92 18.87 4.21
CA ALA A 36 -5.72 18.11 5.44
C ALA A 36 -6.80 17.03 5.67
N ALA A 37 -7.99 17.20 5.09
CA ALA A 37 -9.06 16.20 5.20
C ALA A 37 -8.89 15.00 4.25
N PHE A 38 -7.89 15.03 3.37
CA PHE A 38 -7.58 13.94 2.47
C PHE A 38 -7.07 12.70 3.24
N ALA A 39 -6.21 12.91 4.24
CA ALA A 39 -5.73 11.86 5.13
C ALA A 39 -6.77 11.52 6.20
N CYS A 40 -7.06 10.23 6.38
CA CYS A 40 -7.96 9.70 7.40
C CYS A 40 -7.19 9.29 8.67
N GLY A 41 -7.89 9.22 9.79
CA GLY A 41 -7.27 8.86 11.08
C GLY A 41 -6.53 10.02 11.74
N THR A 42 -6.68 11.25 11.22
CA THR A 42 -6.01 12.45 11.73
C THR A 42 -6.91 13.29 12.65
N ALA A 43 -8.23 13.20 12.49
CA ALA A 43 -9.20 13.91 13.31
C ALA A 43 -9.46 13.17 14.65
N PRO A 44 -9.82 13.89 15.73
CA PRO A 44 -10.16 13.25 17.02
C PRO A 44 -11.25 12.19 16.91
N SER A 45 -12.25 12.39 16.03
CA SER A 45 -13.33 11.43 15.76
C SER A 45 -12.86 10.15 15.07
N GLU A 46 -11.67 10.15 14.47
CA GLU A 46 -11.07 9.05 13.71
C GLU A 46 -10.02 8.29 14.54
N ALA A 47 -9.71 8.77 15.76
CA ALA A 47 -8.60 8.26 16.58
C ALA A 47 -8.74 6.76 16.90
N ALA A 48 -9.95 6.25 17.13
CA ALA A 48 -10.19 4.83 17.38
C ALA A 48 -9.86 3.98 16.15
N GLY A 49 -10.25 4.44 14.94
CA GLY A 49 -9.91 3.79 13.68
C GLY A 49 -8.40 3.79 13.42
N ARG A 50 -7.72 4.90 13.73
CA ARG A 50 -6.26 5.00 13.64
C ARG A 50 -5.58 4.01 14.59
N ALA A 51 -6.00 3.93 15.84
CA ALA A 51 -5.45 3.00 16.82
C ALA A 51 -5.64 1.52 16.39
N ALA A 52 -6.80 1.20 15.79
CA ALA A 52 -7.05 -0.14 15.26
C ALA A 52 -6.16 -0.46 14.06
N LEU A 53 -5.91 0.50 13.16
CA LEU A 53 -4.97 0.34 12.06
C LEU A 53 -3.55 0.12 12.58
N ASP A 54 -3.09 0.94 13.54
CA ASP A 54 -1.76 0.81 14.14
C ASP A 54 -1.58 -0.56 14.82
N LYS A 55 -2.63 -1.06 15.49
CA LYS A 55 -2.64 -2.40 16.08
C LYS A 55 -2.50 -3.49 15.02
N LEU A 56 -3.21 -3.38 13.89
CA LEU A 56 -3.14 -4.33 12.78
C LEU A 56 -1.74 -4.34 12.14
N VAL A 57 -1.24 -3.17 11.80
CA VAL A 57 0.10 -2.98 11.22
C VAL A 57 1.17 -3.50 12.18
N GLY A 58 1.11 -3.15 13.47
CA GLY A 58 2.05 -3.61 14.48
C GLY A 58 2.10 -5.13 14.62
N LYS A 59 0.97 -5.84 14.50
CA LYS A 59 0.95 -7.31 14.49
C LYS A 59 1.69 -7.90 13.28
N LEU A 60 1.55 -7.29 12.11
CA LEU A 60 2.26 -7.73 10.91
C LEU A 60 3.76 -7.40 11.02
N GLU A 61 4.12 -6.18 11.45
CA GLU A 61 5.52 -5.76 11.61
C GLU A 61 6.28 -6.61 12.63
N ALA A 62 5.60 -7.04 13.71
CA ALA A 62 6.22 -7.87 14.75
C ALA A 62 6.81 -9.19 14.22
N VAL A 63 6.30 -9.70 13.10
CA VAL A 63 6.75 -10.96 12.47
C VAL A 63 7.34 -10.77 11.08
N ALA A 64 7.35 -9.53 10.58
CA ALA A 64 7.91 -9.17 9.29
C ALA A 64 9.42 -8.90 9.38
N ALA A 65 10.13 -9.22 8.31
CA ALA A 65 11.53 -8.81 8.12
C ALA A 65 11.57 -7.67 7.11
N LEU A 66 11.34 -6.43 7.57
CA LEU A 66 11.33 -5.24 6.72
C LEU A 66 12.63 -4.46 6.84
N PRO A 67 13.12 -3.85 5.74
CA PRO A 67 14.28 -2.96 5.78
C PRO A 67 13.95 -1.58 6.38
N PHE A 68 12.65 -1.22 6.48
CA PHE A 68 12.15 0.04 7.00
C PHE A 68 10.94 -0.19 7.90
N PRO A 69 10.70 0.67 8.91
CA PRO A 69 9.39 0.74 9.54
C PRO A 69 8.35 1.18 8.51
N LEU A 70 7.11 0.73 8.67
CA LEU A 70 6.03 1.14 7.79
C LEU A 70 5.40 2.46 8.23
N HIS A 71 5.07 3.28 7.24
CA HIS A 71 4.25 4.47 7.39
C HIS A 71 2.96 4.26 6.58
N VAL A 72 1.92 3.72 7.23
CA VAL A 72 0.64 3.45 6.57
C VAL A 72 -0.25 4.67 6.72
N GLU A 73 -0.65 5.24 5.59
CA GLU A 73 -1.60 6.34 5.50
C GLU A 73 -2.89 5.87 4.81
N VAL A 74 -4.04 6.13 5.44
CA VAL A 74 -5.34 5.92 4.80
C VAL A 74 -5.78 7.24 4.18
N VAL A 75 -6.23 7.19 2.93
CA VAL A 75 -6.65 8.37 2.18
C VAL A 75 -8.07 8.25 1.62
N ARG A 76 -8.76 9.39 1.52
CA ARG A 76 -10.15 9.46 1.03
C ARG A 76 -10.20 9.28 -0.49
N ARG A 77 -10.26 8.03 -0.90
CA ARG A 77 -10.41 7.62 -2.30
C ARG A 77 -11.30 6.39 -2.38
N ALA A 78 -12.38 6.50 -3.16
CA ALA A 78 -13.40 5.46 -3.26
C ALA A 78 -12.91 4.17 -3.97
N GLU A 79 -11.81 4.25 -4.73
CA GLU A 79 -11.23 3.08 -5.38
C GLU A 79 -10.69 2.10 -4.34
N PRO A 80 -10.97 0.79 -4.48
CA PRO A 80 -10.39 -0.22 -3.60
C PRO A 80 -8.93 -0.50 -3.99
N ASN A 81 -8.00 0.31 -3.48
CA ASN A 81 -6.57 0.22 -3.81
C ASN A 81 -5.67 0.35 -2.58
N ALA A 82 -4.46 -0.21 -2.68
CA ALA A 82 -3.33 0.06 -1.82
C ALA A 82 -2.06 0.15 -2.66
N MET A 83 -1.03 0.82 -2.15
CA MET A 83 0.20 1.04 -2.89
C MET A 83 1.39 1.26 -1.96
N ALA A 84 2.44 0.46 -2.15
CA ALA A 84 3.73 0.67 -1.48
C ALA A 84 4.64 1.60 -2.29
N LEU A 85 5.30 2.53 -1.59
CA LEU A 85 6.35 3.38 -2.13
C LEU A 85 7.72 2.94 -1.59
N PRO A 86 8.83 3.36 -2.22
CA PRO A 86 10.14 3.23 -1.62
C PRO A 86 10.19 3.77 -0.19
N GLY A 87 11.03 3.20 0.66
CA GLY A 87 11.25 3.72 2.02
C GLY A 87 10.20 3.35 3.06
N GLY A 88 9.23 2.47 2.72
CA GLY A 88 8.25 1.94 3.68
C GLY A 88 6.93 2.73 3.77
N HIS A 89 6.71 3.72 2.92
CA HIS A 89 5.41 4.39 2.85
C HIS A 89 4.38 3.49 2.14
N VAL A 90 3.19 3.38 2.70
CA VAL A 90 2.06 2.61 2.14
C VAL A 90 0.80 3.46 2.19
N TYR A 91 0.19 3.69 1.04
CA TYR A 91 -1.13 4.30 0.93
C TYR A 91 -2.21 3.23 0.87
N VAL A 92 -3.30 3.47 1.58
CA VAL A 92 -4.51 2.64 1.56
C VAL A 92 -5.69 3.53 1.24
N ASP A 93 -6.35 3.27 0.14
CA ASP A 93 -7.58 3.99 -0.20
C ASP A 93 -8.72 3.52 0.73
N ASP A 94 -9.55 4.43 1.24
CA ASP A 94 -10.66 4.08 2.13
C ASP A 94 -11.69 3.15 1.45
N GLY A 95 -11.81 3.22 0.12
CA GLY A 95 -12.57 2.27 -0.67
C GLY A 95 -12.14 0.81 -0.49
N LEU A 96 -10.84 0.55 -0.27
CA LEU A 96 -10.35 -0.80 0.04
C LEU A 96 -10.84 -1.27 1.41
N ILE A 97 -10.76 -0.39 2.42
CA ILE A 97 -11.28 -0.68 3.77
C ILE A 97 -12.79 -0.91 3.71
N ALA A 98 -13.52 -0.09 2.96
CA ALA A 98 -14.96 -0.28 2.75
C ALA A 98 -15.29 -1.63 2.10
N LYS A 99 -14.46 -2.08 1.15
CA LYS A 99 -14.64 -3.35 0.42
C LYS A 99 -14.29 -4.59 1.24
N ALA A 100 -13.32 -4.50 2.14
CA ALA A 100 -12.90 -5.60 2.99
C ALA A 100 -14.04 -6.02 3.94
N GLN A 101 -14.28 -7.33 4.09
CA GLN A 101 -15.31 -7.88 4.98
C GLN A 101 -14.73 -8.31 6.32
N THR A 102 -13.45 -8.64 6.37
CA THR A 102 -12.76 -9.05 7.59
C THR A 102 -11.48 -8.24 7.77
N PRO A 103 -10.98 -8.12 9.01
CA PRO A 103 -9.69 -7.47 9.24
C PRO A 103 -8.55 -8.19 8.52
N ASP A 104 -8.64 -9.52 8.38
CA ASP A 104 -7.61 -10.31 7.73
C ASP A 104 -7.54 -10.06 6.22
N GLU A 105 -8.66 -9.71 5.57
CA GLU A 105 -8.65 -9.30 4.15
C GLU A 105 -7.83 -8.02 3.93
N LEU A 106 -7.99 -7.02 4.80
CA LEU A 106 -7.17 -5.81 4.76
C LEU A 106 -5.72 -6.14 5.13
N ALA A 107 -5.50 -6.97 6.15
CA ALA A 107 -4.17 -7.42 6.55
C ALA A 107 -3.45 -8.18 5.43
N GLY A 108 -4.16 -9.01 4.67
CA GLY A 108 -3.62 -9.73 3.51
C GLY A 108 -3.12 -8.78 2.43
N VAL A 109 -3.86 -7.70 2.13
CA VAL A 109 -3.40 -6.66 1.20
C VAL A 109 -2.20 -5.90 1.77
N LEU A 110 -2.24 -5.48 3.05
CA LEU A 110 -1.10 -4.83 3.69
C LEU A 110 0.14 -5.72 3.68
N ALA A 111 -0.02 -7.01 3.96
CA ALA A 111 1.07 -7.99 3.91
C ALA A 111 1.66 -8.16 2.49
N HIS A 112 0.84 -8.03 1.46
CA HIS A 112 1.28 -8.00 0.05
C HIS A 112 2.10 -6.73 -0.25
N GLU A 113 1.63 -5.55 0.17
CA GLU A 113 2.39 -4.30 0.05
C GLU A 113 3.72 -4.36 0.83
N MET A 114 3.70 -4.98 2.03
CA MET A 114 4.92 -5.25 2.80
C MET A 114 5.89 -6.15 2.01
N GLY A 115 5.39 -7.07 1.20
CA GLY A 115 6.20 -7.87 0.28
C GLY A 115 6.96 -7.01 -0.73
N HIS A 116 6.31 -6.00 -1.33
CA HIS A 116 6.96 -5.04 -2.23
C HIS A 116 8.00 -4.18 -1.51
N VAL A 117 7.73 -3.77 -0.26
CA VAL A 117 8.71 -3.06 0.59
C VAL A 117 9.91 -3.97 0.90
N ALA A 118 9.68 -5.20 1.34
CA ALA A 118 10.73 -6.16 1.68
C ALA A 118 11.65 -6.48 0.48
N HIS A 119 11.06 -6.59 -0.72
CA HIS A 119 11.79 -6.84 -1.98
C HIS A 119 12.33 -5.57 -2.62
N ARG A 120 12.03 -4.38 -2.06
CA ARG A 120 12.44 -3.07 -2.59
C ARG A 120 12.00 -2.85 -4.04
N ASP A 121 10.81 -3.32 -4.40
CA ASP A 121 10.34 -3.36 -5.79
C ASP A 121 10.10 -1.95 -6.35
N GLY A 122 9.58 -1.01 -5.54
CA GLY A 122 9.41 0.39 -5.92
C GLY A 122 10.74 1.05 -6.29
N THR A 123 11.79 0.85 -5.48
CA THR A 123 13.14 1.36 -5.78
C THR A 123 13.71 0.72 -7.04
N ARG A 124 13.51 -0.58 -7.22
CA ARG A 124 13.91 -1.29 -8.44
C ARG A 124 13.28 -0.67 -9.69
N THR A 125 11.98 -0.39 -9.62
CA THR A 125 11.21 0.21 -10.73
C THR A 125 11.73 1.61 -11.06
N VAL A 126 11.98 2.44 -10.03
CA VAL A 126 12.55 3.78 -10.23
C VAL A 126 13.94 3.69 -10.89
N VAL A 127 14.82 2.81 -10.40
CA VAL A 127 16.16 2.65 -10.97
C VAL A 127 16.12 2.12 -12.40
N GLN A 128 15.19 1.23 -12.73
CA GLN A 128 15.00 0.72 -14.08
C GLN A 128 14.55 1.80 -15.08
N THR A 129 13.71 2.71 -14.63
CA THR A 129 13.10 3.74 -15.48
C THR A 129 13.94 5.01 -15.55
N ALA A 130 14.46 5.48 -14.42
CA ALA A 130 15.21 6.73 -14.33
C ALA A 130 16.73 6.54 -14.59
N GLY A 131 17.22 5.30 -14.57
CA GLY A 131 18.61 4.96 -14.83
C GLY A 131 19.57 5.17 -13.66
N LEU A 132 20.82 4.76 -13.85
CA LEU A 132 21.86 4.81 -12.82
C LEU A 132 22.29 6.25 -12.49
N SER A 133 22.26 7.17 -13.43
CA SER A 133 22.61 8.57 -13.20
C SER A 133 21.69 9.22 -12.14
N PHE A 134 20.41 8.88 -12.16
CA PHE A 134 19.48 9.31 -11.13
C PHE A 134 19.88 8.76 -9.74
N LEU A 135 20.25 7.48 -9.67
CA LEU A 135 20.68 6.86 -8.43
C LEU A 135 21.96 7.52 -7.88
N PHE A 136 22.95 7.79 -8.76
CA PHE A 136 24.19 8.47 -8.35
C PHE A 136 23.93 9.90 -7.89
N GLY A 137 23.05 10.66 -8.56
CA GLY A 137 22.63 11.97 -8.11
C GLY A 137 22.05 11.94 -6.71
N MET A 138 21.17 10.96 -6.43
CA MET A 138 20.61 10.76 -5.08
C MET A 138 21.68 10.40 -4.02
N MET A 139 22.64 9.55 -4.37
CA MET A 139 23.72 9.16 -3.44
C MET A 139 24.65 10.33 -3.11
N LEU A 140 24.88 11.23 -4.06
CA LEU A 140 25.71 12.42 -3.89
C LEU A 140 24.95 13.59 -3.22
N GLY A 141 23.67 13.40 -2.89
CA GLY A 141 22.84 14.43 -2.28
C GLY A 141 22.33 15.47 -3.28
N ASP A 142 22.55 15.24 -4.54
CA ASP A 142 22.13 16.14 -5.63
C ASP A 142 20.67 15.86 -6.00
N PHE A 143 19.75 16.28 -5.12
CA PHE A 143 18.32 16.38 -5.43
C PHE A 143 17.99 17.60 -6.31
N VAL A 144 18.98 18.08 -7.08
CA VAL A 144 18.85 19.26 -7.91
C VAL A 144 17.90 18.97 -9.07
N GLY A 145 16.71 19.49 -8.92
CA GLY A 145 15.66 19.54 -9.92
C GLY A 145 14.46 18.65 -9.55
N GLY A 146 13.39 19.26 -9.05
CA GLY A 146 12.10 18.60 -8.76
C GLY A 146 11.58 17.69 -9.89
N GLY A 147 12.11 17.85 -11.13
CA GLY A 147 11.81 16.99 -12.28
C GLY A 147 12.14 15.50 -12.08
N ALA A 148 13.26 15.18 -11.45
CA ALA A 148 13.66 13.78 -11.24
C ALA A 148 12.74 13.07 -10.23
N VAL A 149 12.36 13.75 -9.16
CA VAL A 149 11.39 13.24 -8.17
C VAL A 149 10.00 13.09 -8.81
N VAL A 150 9.60 14.05 -9.64
CA VAL A 150 8.33 13.98 -10.39
C VAL A 150 8.30 12.77 -11.32
N ILE A 151 9.42 12.47 -12.00
CA ILE A 151 9.54 11.26 -12.85
C ILE A 151 9.45 10.01 -12.00
N ALA A 152 10.16 9.93 -10.88
CA ALA A 152 10.13 8.80 -9.97
C ALA A 152 8.70 8.57 -9.42
N ALA A 153 8.04 9.63 -8.95
CA ALA A 153 6.66 9.57 -8.48
C ALA A 153 5.68 9.07 -9.55
N ARG A 154 5.79 9.62 -10.78
CA ARG A 154 4.97 9.15 -11.92
C ARG A 154 5.25 7.70 -12.28
N THR A 155 6.50 7.28 -12.19
CA THR A 155 6.91 5.91 -12.46
C THR A 155 6.25 4.95 -11.47
N VAL A 156 6.32 5.24 -10.18
CA VAL A 156 5.71 4.42 -9.14
C VAL A 156 4.18 4.37 -9.31
N LEU A 157 3.53 5.52 -9.51
CA LEU A 157 2.07 5.60 -9.71
C LEU A 157 1.55 4.88 -10.96
N LYS A 158 2.40 4.64 -11.95
CA LYS A 158 2.04 3.99 -13.22
C LYS A 158 2.64 2.60 -13.36
N SER A 159 3.41 2.14 -12.37
CA SER A 159 4.05 0.83 -12.47
C SER A 159 3.02 -0.28 -12.33
N SER A 160 3.03 -1.20 -13.25
CA SER A 160 2.50 -2.54 -13.03
C SER A 160 3.67 -3.50 -12.90
N TYR A 161 3.62 -4.36 -11.90
CA TYR A 161 4.69 -5.31 -11.65
C TYR A 161 4.58 -6.53 -12.57
N SER A 162 5.71 -7.20 -12.80
CA SER A 162 5.70 -8.44 -13.56
C SER A 162 5.08 -9.57 -12.73
N ARG A 163 4.54 -10.62 -13.41
CA ARG A 163 4.01 -11.84 -12.76
C ARG A 163 4.91 -12.40 -11.66
N ARG A 164 6.22 -12.40 -11.90
CA ARG A 164 7.19 -12.92 -10.95
C ARG A 164 7.29 -12.07 -9.69
N VAL A 165 7.22 -10.75 -9.83
CA VAL A 165 7.25 -9.81 -8.70
C VAL A 165 5.97 -9.95 -7.88
N GLU A 166 4.81 -10.00 -8.55
CA GLU A 166 3.53 -10.24 -7.90
C GLU A 166 3.49 -11.57 -7.14
N ALA A 167 3.93 -12.66 -7.76
CA ALA A 167 3.98 -13.97 -7.12
C ALA A 167 4.89 -13.98 -5.88
N ALA A 168 5.97 -13.21 -5.90
CA ALA A 168 6.85 -13.08 -4.73
C ALA A 168 6.18 -12.27 -3.60
N ALA A 169 5.44 -11.21 -3.92
CA ALA A 169 4.69 -10.44 -2.96
C ALA A 169 3.50 -11.25 -2.38
N ASP A 170 2.81 -12.03 -3.21
CA ASP A 170 1.76 -12.96 -2.76
C ASP A 170 2.30 -14.02 -1.80
N ALA A 171 3.42 -14.65 -2.15
CA ALA A 171 4.07 -15.63 -1.28
C ALA A 171 4.53 -15.01 0.05
N TYR A 172 5.00 -13.76 0.02
CA TYR A 172 5.33 -13.00 1.22
C TYR A 172 4.08 -12.77 2.08
N SER A 173 2.98 -12.31 1.46
CA SER A 173 1.70 -12.09 2.15
C SER A 173 1.21 -13.37 2.87
N VAL A 174 1.11 -14.48 2.14
CA VAL A 174 0.69 -15.78 2.69
C VAL A 174 1.54 -16.19 3.90
N ASN A 175 2.86 -16.08 3.77
CA ASN A 175 3.80 -16.44 4.83
C ASN A 175 3.69 -15.51 6.05
N LEU A 176 3.57 -14.20 5.80
CA LEU A 176 3.43 -13.20 6.85
C LEU A 176 2.13 -13.38 7.63
N MET A 177 1.00 -13.57 6.92
CA MET A 177 -0.30 -13.82 7.53
C MET A 177 -0.28 -15.09 8.40
N ALA A 178 0.31 -16.18 7.90
CA ALA A 178 0.47 -17.41 8.68
C ALA A 178 1.29 -17.18 9.96
N LYS A 179 2.40 -16.44 9.88
CA LYS A 179 3.24 -16.10 11.05
C LYS A 179 2.53 -15.20 12.04
N ALA A 180 1.69 -14.29 11.57
CA ALA A 180 0.88 -13.41 12.42
C ALA A 180 -0.32 -14.12 13.06
N GLY A 181 -0.63 -15.35 12.64
CA GLY A 181 -1.76 -16.15 13.12
C GLY A 181 -3.09 -15.82 12.46
N GLY A 182 -3.10 -14.97 11.43
CA GLY A 182 -4.25 -14.64 10.61
C GLY A 182 -4.49 -15.63 9.47
N ASP A 183 -5.48 -15.34 8.62
CA ASP A 183 -5.84 -16.20 7.48
C ASP A 183 -4.90 -15.98 6.28
N PRO A 184 -4.06 -16.94 5.89
CA PRO A 184 -3.18 -16.84 4.73
C PRO A 184 -3.91 -16.70 3.38
N HIS A 185 -5.20 -17.07 3.31
CA HIS A 185 -6.01 -16.96 2.09
C HIS A 185 -6.79 -15.63 2.00
N ALA A 186 -6.69 -14.76 2.99
CA ALA A 186 -7.46 -13.53 3.07
C ALA A 186 -7.23 -12.59 1.88
N LEU A 187 -5.99 -12.53 1.36
CA LEU A 187 -5.68 -11.79 0.12
C LEU A 187 -6.49 -12.34 -1.08
N ALA A 188 -6.55 -13.66 -1.24
CA ALA A 188 -7.33 -14.26 -2.33
C ALA A 188 -8.84 -13.98 -2.18
N ALA A 189 -9.36 -13.94 -0.95
CA ALA A 189 -10.77 -13.65 -0.66
C ALA A 189 -11.16 -12.24 -1.12
N ILE A 190 -10.37 -11.22 -0.76
CA ILE A 190 -10.65 -9.84 -1.20
C ILE A 190 -10.43 -9.67 -2.71
N LEU A 191 -9.40 -10.27 -3.30
CA LEU A 191 -9.17 -10.23 -4.76
C LEU A 191 -10.34 -10.83 -5.53
N LYS A 192 -10.89 -11.98 -5.09
CA LYS A 192 -12.09 -12.60 -5.69
C LYS A 192 -13.27 -11.64 -5.70
N ARG A 193 -13.50 -10.92 -4.59
CA ARG A 193 -14.61 -9.97 -4.47
C ARG A 193 -14.42 -8.78 -5.39
N ILE A 194 -13.21 -8.23 -5.45
CA ILE A 194 -12.87 -7.10 -6.30
C ILE A 194 -13.04 -7.47 -7.78
N VAL A 195 -12.58 -8.66 -8.22
CA VAL A 195 -12.73 -9.15 -9.60
C VAL A 195 -14.19 -9.43 -9.95
N GLY A 196 -14.99 -9.90 -8.98
CA GLY A 196 -16.41 -10.23 -9.19
C GLY A 196 -17.30 -9.01 -9.40
N ASP A 197 -16.85 -7.85 -9.01
CA ASP A 197 -17.61 -6.60 -9.06
C ASP A 197 -17.38 -5.91 -10.41
N LYS A 198 -18.25 -6.23 -11.40
CA LYS A 198 -18.10 -5.80 -12.79
C LYS A 198 -18.26 -4.29 -13.03
N ASN A 199 -18.68 -3.52 -12.02
CA ASN A 199 -19.04 -2.10 -12.14
C ASN A 199 -17.95 -1.12 -11.70
N GLU A 200 -16.89 -1.59 -11.07
CA GLU A 200 -15.80 -0.72 -10.62
C GLU A 200 -14.55 -1.03 -11.45
N GLY A 201 -14.08 -0.06 -12.23
CA GLY A 201 -12.80 -0.09 -12.95
C GLY A 201 -11.66 -0.20 -11.92
N VAL A 202 -11.30 -1.41 -11.56
CA VAL A 202 -10.58 -1.72 -10.34
C VAL A 202 -9.10 -1.46 -10.54
N LYS A 203 -8.61 -0.36 -9.99
CA LYS A 203 -7.23 0.07 -10.10
C LYS A 203 -6.27 -0.93 -9.47
N LEU A 204 -6.63 -1.56 -8.35
CA LEU A 204 -5.84 -2.63 -7.72
C LEU A 204 -5.52 -3.77 -8.71
N LEU A 205 -6.45 -4.09 -9.62
CA LEU A 205 -6.24 -5.11 -10.64
C LEU A 205 -5.38 -4.63 -11.81
N LEU A 206 -5.35 -3.32 -12.07
CA LEU A 206 -4.53 -2.72 -13.14
C LEU A 206 -3.09 -2.54 -12.70
N ASP A 207 -2.88 -2.18 -11.44
CA ASP A 207 -1.55 -1.99 -10.85
C ASP A 207 -0.89 -3.36 -10.53
N HIS A 208 -1.71 -4.41 -10.25
CA HIS A 208 -1.30 -5.78 -9.92
C HIS A 208 -1.95 -6.82 -10.82
N PRO A 209 -1.46 -7.02 -12.06
CA PRO A 209 -2.15 -7.81 -13.10
C PRO A 209 -2.23 -9.32 -12.80
N GLU A 210 -3.02 -10.02 -13.62
CA GLU A 210 -3.13 -11.49 -13.67
C GLU A 210 -3.75 -12.16 -12.42
N THR A 211 -4.74 -11.51 -11.89
CA THR A 211 -5.37 -11.84 -10.62
C THR A 211 -5.94 -13.26 -10.52
N LYS A 212 -6.40 -13.88 -11.62
CA LYS A 212 -6.97 -15.24 -11.57
C LYS A 212 -5.92 -16.30 -11.20
N ASP A 213 -4.74 -16.23 -11.82
CA ASP A 213 -3.66 -17.17 -11.54
C ASP A 213 -3.10 -16.97 -10.14
N ARG A 214 -3.02 -15.71 -9.68
CA ARG A 214 -2.62 -15.34 -8.33
C ARG A 214 -3.59 -15.91 -7.28
N ILE A 215 -4.89 -15.70 -7.46
CA ILE A 215 -5.93 -16.25 -6.59
C ILE A 215 -5.78 -17.78 -6.47
N ALA A 216 -5.65 -18.46 -7.60
CA ALA A 216 -5.51 -19.92 -7.62
C ALA A 216 -4.23 -20.38 -6.88
N ALA A 217 -3.13 -19.67 -7.05
CA ALA A 217 -1.86 -19.98 -6.37
C ALA A 217 -1.95 -19.79 -4.85
N ILE A 218 -2.59 -18.70 -4.39
CA ILE A 218 -2.81 -18.43 -2.96
C ILE A 218 -3.73 -19.49 -2.35
N ASP A 219 -4.86 -19.82 -3.02
CA ASP A 219 -5.82 -20.83 -2.56
C ASP A 219 -5.21 -22.24 -2.45
N ALA A 220 -4.20 -22.54 -3.26
CA ALA A 220 -3.53 -23.84 -3.26
C ALA A 220 -2.57 -24.04 -2.08
N VAL A 221 -2.26 -22.97 -1.32
CA VAL A 221 -1.36 -23.07 -0.15
C VAL A 221 -2.07 -23.79 0.99
N ALA A 222 -1.43 -24.83 1.52
CA ALA A 222 -1.95 -25.51 2.70
C ALA A 222 -1.81 -24.64 3.95
N VAL A 223 -2.88 -24.47 4.72
CA VAL A 223 -2.88 -23.73 5.97
C VAL A 223 -2.75 -24.70 7.14
N ALA A 224 -1.78 -24.45 8.01
CA ALA A 224 -1.63 -25.18 9.27
C ALA A 224 -2.36 -24.44 10.41
N GLY A 225 -3.20 -25.16 11.13
CA GLY A 225 -3.96 -24.60 12.26
C GLY A 225 -5.24 -23.86 11.84
N THR A 226 -5.89 -23.27 12.83
CA THR A 226 -7.10 -22.47 12.62
C THR A 226 -6.72 -21.00 12.73
N PRO A 227 -6.88 -20.21 11.68
CA PRO A 227 -6.62 -18.76 11.73
C PRO A 227 -7.49 -18.06 12.77
N VAL A 228 -6.93 -17.03 13.41
CA VAL A 228 -7.65 -16.17 14.35
C VAL A 228 -7.64 -14.74 13.77
N PRO A 229 -8.78 -14.06 13.70
CA PRO A 229 -8.82 -12.69 13.17
C PRO A 229 -7.79 -11.79 13.87
N LEU A 230 -7.03 -11.04 13.08
CA LEU A 230 -5.96 -10.17 13.61
C LEU A 230 -6.49 -8.98 14.42
N LEU A 231 -7.74 -8.58 14.23
CA LEU A 231 -8.44 -7.63 15.08
C LEU A 231 -9.72 -8.26 15.63
N ASP A 232 -10.13 -7.83 16.82
CA ASP A 232 -11.45 -8.12 17.34
C ASP A 232 -12.56 -7.30 16.65
N ALA A 233 -13.83 -7.60 16.96
CA ALA A 233 -14.95 -6.94 16.30
C ALA A 233 -15.04 -5.43 16.61
N ALA A 234 -14.59 -4.98 17.78
CA ALA A 234 -14.64 -3.58 18.17
C ALA A 234 -13.57 -2.77 17.39
N ASP A 235 -12.34 -3.28 17.35
CA ASP A 235 -11.24 -2.69 16.58
C ASP A 235 -11.58 -2.66 15.09
N TRP A 236 -12.13 -3.77 14.54
CA TRP A 236 -12.55 -3.81 13.16
C TRP A 236 -13.63 -2.80 12.83
N SER A 237 -14.64 -2.67 13.69
CA SER A 237 -15.70 -1.66 13.54
C SER A 237 -15.13 -0.23 13.56
N ALA A 238 -14.18 0.04 14.46
CA ALA A 238 -13.51 1.34 14.54
C ALA A 238 -12.69 1.62 13.27
N LEU A 239 -11.95 0.62 12.77
CA LEU A 239 -11.15 0.74 11.55
C LEU A 239 -12.02 1.01 10.31
N LYS A 240 -13.19 0.40 10.22
CA LYS A 240 -14.17 0.68 9.14
C LYS A 240 -14.67 2.13 9.15
N GLN A 241 -14.48 2.86 10.25
CA GLN A 241 -14.88 4.26 10.44
C GLN A 241 -13.67 5.22 10.50
N ILE A 242 -12.49 4.77 10.08
CA ILE A 242 -11.25 5.58 10.13
C ILE A 242 -11.34 6.87 9.31
N CYS A 243 -12.19 6.89 8.27
CA CYS A 243 -12.52 8.08 7.51
C CYS A 243 -13.90 8.57 7.93
N ALA A 244 -13.97 9.43 8.93
CA ALA A 244 -15.23 10.06 9.35
C ALA A 244 -15.86 10.85 8.18
N PRO A 245 -17.21 10.96 8.12
CA PRO A 245 -17.87 11.79 7.11
C PRO A 245 -17.32 13.22 7.12
N LEU A 246 -17.07 13.77 5.93
CA LEU A 246 -16.65 15.17 5.82
C LEU A 246 -17.79 16.09 6.30
N PRO A 247 -17.49 17.18 7.03
CA PRO A 247 -18.48 18.18 7.34
C PRO A 247 -19.06 18.79 6.06
N ALA A 248 -20.34 19.10 6.04
CA ALA A 248 -21.05 19.61 4.86
C ALA A 248 -20.41 20.86 4.21
N SER A 249 -19.60 21.61 4.96
CA SER A 249 -18.85 22.78 4.47
C SER A 249 -17.64 22.42 3.59
N ALA A 250 -17.14 21.19 3.65
CA ALA A 250 -15.97 20.77 2.86
C ALA A 250 -16.33 20.32 1.44
N THR A 251 -17.61 20.03 1.17
CA THR A 251 -18.11 19.56 -0.14
C THR A 251 -18.61 20.70 -1.03
N GLY A 252 -18.60 21.95 -0.56
CA GLY A 252 -19.29 23.10 -1.17
C GLY A 252 -18.48 23.91 -2.18
N ASN A 253 -17.21 23.60 -2.50
CA ASN A 253 -16.36 24.45 -3.36
C ASN A 253 -16.02 23.84 -4.74
N ALA A 254 -16.75 22.79 -5.17
CA ALA A 254 -16.49 22.12 -6.46
C ALA A 254 -17.37 22.66 -7.63
N THR A 255 -18.14 23.72 -7.42
CA THR A 255 -18.93 24.34 -8.51
C THR A 255 -18.81 25.85 -8.48
N ALA A 256 -17.75 26.40 -9.05
CA ALA A 256 -17.68 27.68 -9.75
C ALA A 256 -16.23 27.95 -10.20
N HIS A 257 -15.88 27.59 -11.41
CA HIS A 257 -15.19 28.43 -12.40
C HIS A 257 -14.92 27.61 -13.66
#